data_048663786571d4f0751c7c957fbdf274
#
_entry.id   048663786571d4f0751c7c957fbdf274
#
_cell.length_a   1.000
_cell.length_b   1.000
_cell.length_c   1.000
_cell.angle_alpha   90.00
_cell.angle_beta   90.00
_cell.angle_gamma   90.00
#
_symmetry.space_group_name_H-M   'P 1'
#
loop_
_entity.id
_entity.type
_entity.pdbx_description
1 polymer ?
#
loop_
_entity_poly.entity_id
_entity_poly.type
_entity_poly.pdbx_seq_one_letter_code
_entity_poly.pdbx_strand_id
1 'polypeptide(L)'
;MRAISLIVVHCSATREDKSFTEHDLDVCHRRRGFNGVGDHFYIRKNGDIKSTRPLERIGAHARGFNSESIGICYEGGLDNEGHPKDTRTPWQKHSL
;
A
#
# COMPACT_ATOMS: atom_id res chain seq x y z
N MET A 1 3.41 1.12 22.58
CA MET A 1 3.22 0.51 21.25
C MET A 1 1.87 -0.18 21.19
N ARG A 2 1.13 -0.04 20.11
CA ARG A 2 -0.18 -0.70 19.97
C ARG A 2 -0.03 -2.20 19.71
N ALA A 3 -1.01 -2.98 20.14
CA ALA A 3 -1.00 -4.43 19.91
C ALA A 3 -1.42 -4.73 18.47
N ILE A 4 -0.59 -5.45 17.74
CA ILE A 4 -0.82 -5.78 16.33
C ILE A 4 -1.07 -7.28 16.20
N SER A 5 -2.20 -7.64 15.61
CA SER A 5 -2.61 -9.04 15.39
C SER A 5 -2.78 -9.38 13.90
N LEU A 6 -2.81 -8.38 13.01
CA LEU A 6 -3.08 -8.56 11.59
C LEU A 6 -2.09 -7.80 10.72
N ILE A 7 -1.79 -8.37 9.56
CA ILE A 7 -1.16 -7.68 8.45
C ILE A 7 -2.15 -7.73 7.29
N VAL A 8 -2.52 -6.55 6.77
CA VAL A 8 -3.46 -6.44 5.67
C VAL A 8 -2.72 -5.93 4.44
N VAL A 9 -2.78 -6.69 3.36
CA VAL A 9 -2.08 -6.36 2.12
C VAL A 9 -3.08 -5.79 1.11
N HIS A 10 -2.76 -4.62 0.58
CA HIS A 10 -3.54 -3.94 -0.45
C HIS A 10 -2.68 -3.72 -1.69
N CYS A 11 -3.30 -3.36 -2.80
CA CYS A 11 -2.61 -2.83 -3.97
C CYS A 11 -2.97 -1.36 -4.18
N SER A 12 -2.12 -0.65 -4.94
CA SER A 12 -2.42 0.74 -5.30
C SER A 12 -3.54 0.86 -6.32
N ALA A 13 -3.94 -0.25 -6.94
CA ALA A 13 -4.92 -0.30 -8.04
C ALA A 13 -4.47 0.58 -9.21
N THR A 14 -3.22 0.39 -9.63
CA THR A 14 -2.61 1.10 -10.74
C THR A 14 -2.13 0.12 -11.80
N ARG A 15 -2.01 0.59 -13.04
CA ARG A 15 -1.63 -0.26 -14.18
C ARG A 15 -0.20 -0.75 -14.06
N GLU A 16 0.03 -2.03 -14.39
CA GLU A 16 1.34 -2.67 -14.28
C GLU A 16 2.41 -2.04 -15.18
N ASP A 17 2.00 -1.35 -16.25
CA ASP A 17 2.90 -0.65 -17.19
C ASP A 17 3.22 0.79 -16.78
N LYS A 18 2.70 1.25 -15.64
CA LYS A 18 2.93 2.61 -15.14
C LYS A 18 3.72 2.57 -13.84
N SER A 19 4.52 3.62 -13.62
CA SER A 19 5.17 3.85 -12.34
C SER A 19 4.20 4.59 -11.42
N PHE A 20 4.09 4.13 -10.19
CA PHE A 20 3.26 4.77 -9.18
C PHE A 20 3.97 4.64 -7.82
N THR A 21 4.60 5.72 -7.38
CA THR A 21 5.42 5.72 -6.18
C THR A 21 4.60 6.00 -4.92
N GLU A 22 5.25 5.85 -3.75
CA GLU A 22 4.64 6.23 -2.47
C GLU A 22 4.29 7.73 -2.43
N HIS A 23 5.03 8.57 -3.14
CA HIS A 23 4.69 9.99 -3.26
C HIS A 23 3.39 10.19 -4.05
N ASP A 24 3.23 9.46 -5.15
CA ASP A 24 2.00 9.49 -5.95
C ASP A 24 0.80 9.03 -5.12
N LEU A 25 0.98 7.99 -4.31
CA LEU A 25 -0.04 7.47 -3.41
C LEU A 25 -0.42 8.51 -2.36
N ASP A 26 0.58 9.19 -1.78
CA ASP A 26 0.37 10.25 -0.79
C ASP A 26 -0.46 11.39 -1.37
N VAL A 27 -0.11 11.87 -2.55
CA VAL A 27 -0.87 12.92 -3.25
C VAL A 27 -2.30 12.48 -3.50
N CYS A 28 -2.49 11.23 -3.96
CA CYS A 28 -3.82 10.69 -4.24
C CYS A 28 -4.67 10.64 -2.97
N HIS A 29 -4.13 10.16 -1.84
CA HIS A 29 -4.85 10.06 -0.59
C HIS A 29 -5.17 11.45 -0.02
N ARG A 30 -4.25 12.41 -0.11
CA ARG A 30 -4.51 13.78 0.35
C ARG A 30 -5.61 14.46 -0.45
N ARG A 31 -5.69 14.23 -1.75
CA ARG A 31 -6.76 14.73 -2.61
C ARG A 31 -8.13 14.16 -2.23
N ARG A 32 -8.15 12.98 -1.62
CA ARG A 32 -9.37 12.33 -1.12
C ARG A 32 -9.72 12.74 0.31
N GLY A 33 -9.00 13.68 0.90
CA GLY A 33 -9.24 14.20 2.24
C GLY A 33 -8.51 13.51 3.37
N PHE A 34 -7.60 12.56 3.06
CA PHE A 34 -6.76 11.92 4.07
C PHE A 34 -5.54 12.77 4.41
N ASN A 35 -4.97 12.57 5.60
CA ASN A 35 -3.76 13.26 6.06
C ASN A 35 -2.46 12.60 5.59
N GLY A 36 -2.49 11.90 4.47
CA GLY A 36 -1.38 11.16 3.91
C GLY A 36 -1.77 9.72 3.64
N VAL A 37 -0.77 8.85 3.40
CA VAL A 37 -0.99 7.43 3.12
C VAL A 37 -1.56 6.73 4.36
N GLY A 38 -2.61 5.93 4.17
CA GLY A 38 -3.25 5.17 5.24
C GLY A 38 -2.52 3.88 5.60
N ASP A 39 -1.72 3.32 4.68
CA ASP A 39 -0.90 2.14 4.92
C ASP A 39 0.42 2.51 5.58
N HIS A 40 1.04 1.55 6.28
CA HIS A 40 2.30 1.77 6.97
C HIS A 40 3.50 1.60 6.05
N PHE A 41 3.40 0.72 5.05
CA PHE A 41 4.46 0.45 4.09
C PHE A 41 3.92 0.42 2.67
N TYR A 42 4.79 0.80 1.74
CA TYR A 42 4.54 0.71 0.30
C TYR A 42 5.66 -0.07 -0.36
N ILE A 43 5.33 -1.05 -1.19
CA ILE A 43 6.31 -1.89 -1.86
C ILE A 43 6.26 -1.60 -3.36
N ARG A 44 7.35 -1.02 -3.86
CA ARG A 44 7.50 -0.72 -5.29
C ARG A 44 7.66 -2.00 -6.11
N LYS A 45 7.46 -1.91 -7.41
CA LYS A 45 7.61 -3.07 -8.34
C LYS A 45 8.97 -3.75 -8.24
N ASN A 46 10.04 -2.99 -7.96
CA ASN A 46 11.39 -3.52 -7.79
C ASN A 46 11.62 -4.18 -6.42
N GLY A 47 10.62 -4.20 -5.56
CA GLY A 47 10.70 -4.78 -4.22
C GLY A 47 11.13 -3.81 -3.12
N ASP A 48 11.46 -2.56 -3.46
CA ASP A 48 11.83 -1.56 -2.45
C ASP A 48 10.67 -1.32 -1.49
N ILE A 49 10.97 -1.41 -0.19
CA ILE A 49 10.00 -1.18 0.88
C ILE A 49 10.17 0.25 1.38
N LYS A 50 9.09 1.03 1.31
CA LYS A 50 9.07 2.42 1.78
C LYS A 50 8.15 2.56 2.97
N SER A 51 8.62 3.20 4.04
CA SER A 51 7.80 3.53 5.19
C SER A 51 6.93 4.73 4.84
N THR A 52 5.61 4.58 4.97
CA THR A 52 4.64 5.62 4.60
C THR A 52 3.85 6.14 5.79
N ARG A 53 3.90 5.42 6.90
CA ARG A 53 3.24 5.84 8.14
C ARG A 53 3.95 5.17 9.32
N PRO A 54 4.21 5.87 10.45
CA PRO A 54 4.83 5.24 11.62
C PRO A 54 3.98 4.07 12.13
N LEU A 55 4.64 2.98 12.52
CA LEU A 55 3.95 1.77 13.01
C LEU A 55 3.10 2.02 14.25
N GLU A 56 3.51 2.95 15.10
CA GLU A 56 2.77 3.31 16.32
C GLU A 56 1.44 4.00 16.03
N ARG A 57 1.30 4.58 14.85
CA ARG A 57 0.07 5.26 14.45
C ARG A 57 -0.90 4.26 13.84
N ILE A 58 -2.15 4.36 14.28
CA ILE A 58 -3.24 3.58 13.68
C ILE A 58 -3.37 3.98 12.22
N GLY A 59 -3.47 2.99 11.33
CA GLY A 59 -3.63 3.22 9.91
C GLY A 59 -5.03 3.70 9.53
N ALA A 60 -5.19 4.02 8.24
CA ALA A 60 -6.48 4.35 7.64
C ALA A 60 -6.59 3.57 6.32
N HIS A 61 -6.63 2.23 6.41
CA HIS A 61 -6.56 1.36 5.23
C HIS A 61 -7.58 0.21 5.25
N ALA A 62 -8.06 -0.20 6.43
CA ALA A 62 -8.99 -1.32 6.57
C ALA A 62 -9.99 -1.01 7.68
N ARG A 63 -11.13 -0.44 7.33
CA ARG A 63 -12.16 -0.02 8.28
C ARG A 63 -12.55 -1.17 9.20
N GLY A 64 -12.52 -0.91 10.52
CA GLY A 64 -12.81 -1.91 11.55
C GLY A 64 -11.61 -2.71 12.03
N PHE A 65 -10.47 -2.65 11.31
CA PHE A 65 -9.25 -3.41 11.63
C PHE A 65 -8.01 -2.53 11.80
N ASN A 66 -8.13 -1.22 11.61
CA ASN A 66 -7.00 -0.30 11.64
C ASN A 66 -6.23 -0.32 12.97
N SER A 67 -6.93 -0.43 14.09
CA SER A 67 -6.29 -0.35 15.40
C SER A 67 -5.38 -1.52 15.72
N GLU A 68 -5.57 -2.67 15.10
CA GLU A 68 -4.84 -3.92 15.38
C GLU A 68 -4.01 -4.43 14.20
N SER A 69 -3.90 -3.64 13.11
CA SER A 69 -3.24 -4.10 11.89
C SER A 69 -2.11 -3.20 11.42
N ILE A 70 -1.23 -3.80 10.60
CA ILE A 70 -0.28 -3.10 9.76
C ILE A 70 -0.81 -3.17 8.33
N GLY A 71 -0.88 -2.03 7.64
CA GLY A 71 -1.24 -1.97 6.24
C GLY A 71 -0.01 -1.96 5.36
N ILE A 72 0.01 -2.83 4.36
CA ILE A 72 1.05 -2.88 3.34
C ILE A 72 0.38 -2.75 1.99
N CYS A 73 0.79 -1.74 1.22
CA CYS A 73 0.29 -1.52 -0.14
C CYS A 73 1.40 -1.84 -1.13
N TYR A 74 1.12 -2.62 -2.16
CA TYR A 74 2.08 -2.84 -3.24
C TYR A 74 1.67 -2.10 -4.50
N GLU A 75 2.67 -1.66 -5.27
CA GLU A 75 2.50 -0.94 -6.53
C GLU A 75 1.95 -1.89 -7.60
N GLY A 76 0.79 -1.56 -8.17
CA GLY A 76 0.17 -2.34 -9.22
C GLY A 76 -1.28 -2.73 -8.91
N GLY A 77 -1.67 -3.91 -9.34
CA GLY A 77 -3.00 -4.48 -9.12
C GLY A 77 -3.91 -4.43 -10.34
N LEU A 78 -3.51 -3.73 -11.41
CA LEU A 78 -4.26 -3.67 -12.66
C LEU A 78 -3.38 -4.06 -13.84
N ASP A 79 -3.98 -4.71 -14.85
CA ASP A 79 -3.29 -4.98 -16.11
C ASP A 79 -3.19 -3.71 -16.97
N ASN A 80 -2.63 -3.84 -18.19
CA ASN A 80 -2.41 -2.69 -19.08
C ASN A 80 -3.71 -2.09 -19.62
N GLU A 81 -4.84 -2.76 -19.42
CA GLU A 81 -6.17 -2.29 -19.83
C GLU A 81 -6.98 -1.76 -18.62
N GLY A 82 -6.39 -1.78 -17.43
CA GLY A 82 -7.04 -1.30 -16.21
C GLY A 82 -7.94 -2.33 -15.52
N HIS A 83 -7.83 -3.62 -15.88
CA HIS A 83 -8.59 -4.68 -15.23
C HIS A 83 -7.83 -5.23 -14.03
N PRO A 84 -8.53 -5.67 -12.95
CA PRO A 84 -7.86 -6.29 -11.80
C PRO A 84 -7.02 -7.49 -12.20
N LYS A 85 -5.79 -7.55 -11.67
CA LYS A 85 -4.84 -8.62 -11.96
C LYS A 85 -3.86 -8.74 -10.80
N ASP A 86 -3.37 -9.93 -10.53
CA ASP A 86 -2.22 -10.12 -9.64
C ASP A 86 -0.95 -9.74 -10.39
N THR A 87 -0.51 -8.50 -10.21
CA THR A 87 0.67 -7.94 -10.89
C THR A 87 1.93 -8.00 -10.03
N ARG A 88 1.88 -8.67 -8.87
CA ARG A 88 3.04 -8.74 -7.98
C ARG A 88 4.25 -9.32 -8.73
N THR A 89 5.34 -8.54 -8.74
CA THR A 89 6.61 -8.99 -9.31
C THR A 89 7.28 -10.00 -8.37
N PRO A 90 8.28 -10.80 -8.85
CA PRO A 90 9.04 -11.66 -7.96
C PRO A 90 9.68 -10.91 -6.80
N TRP A 91 10.14 -9.68 -7.02
CA TRP A 91 10.73 -8.82 -5.99
C TRP A 91 9.69 -8.40 -4.94
N GLN A 92 8.49 -8.06 -5.38
CA GLN A 92 7.39 -7.73 -4.46
C GLN A 92 6.97 -8.94 -3.63
N LYS A 93 6.87 -10.11 -4.25
CA LYS A 93 6.54 -11.36 -3.53
C LYS A 93 7.60 -11.70 -2.49
N HIS A 94 8.87 -11.44 -2.79
CA HIS A 94 9.95 -11.65 -1.83
C HIS A 94 9.86 -10.68 -0.66
N SER A 95 9.53 -9.41 -0.92
CA SER A 95 9.42 -8.36 0.10
C SER A 95 8.18 -8.50 0.99
N LEU A 96 7.12 -9.05 0.43
CA LEU A 96 5.90 -9.35 1.19
C LEU A 96 6.10 -10.63 2.00
#